data_b8dfd54fccadc1e2dba3b88e8879d29c
#
_entry.id   b8dfd54fccadc1e2dba3b88e8879d29c
#
_cell.length_a   1.000
_cell.length_b   1.000
_cell.length_c   1.000
_cell.angle_alpha   90.00
_cell.angle_beta   90.00
_cell.angle_gamma   90.00
#
_symmetry.space_group_name_H-M   'P 1'
#
loop_
_entity.id
_entity.type
_entity.pdbx_description
1 polymer ?
#
loop_
_entity_poly.entity_id
_entity_poly.type
_entity_poly.pdbx_seq_one_letter_code
_entity_poly.pdbx_strand_id
1 'polypeptide(L)'
;MVQSLVTAGFIVAALRHPDDLLRVGTSAQSVLRPLELTAGLDAVFSSPIFGAGIDRQRXSAFXXSLGGVTVLAAAGGRMNGSLSAEHCSNNAQADLXFCVGXPGXELMPIWLRXRRAVCRVPPVNLDQDLYNRRFQLRVLAAPAGLPFDXLSAVTVPVMLPRVGADVTLRFPYHAXRLHLXLLXPXRYEVIEGSHHYVFLSPFPDRITKEVGRPAQDRLGFDRRPFLNRXNAEIVRFFQGCFAAISGG
;
A
#
# COMPACT_ATOMS: atom_id res chain seq x y z
N MET A 1 8.11 -9.34 -8.32
CA MET A 1 6.66 -9.37 -8.60
C MET A 1 6.31 -8.99 -10.03
N VAL A 2 6.74 -7.85 -10.56
CA VAL A 2 6.41 -7.43 -11.94
C VAL A 2 6.69 -8.55 -12.94
N GLN A 3 7.89 -9.12 -12.91
CA GLN A 3 8.26 -10.21 -13.81
C GLN A 3 7.31 -11.42 -13.69
N SER A 4 6.95 -11.82 -12.46
CA SER A 4 6.04 -12.95 -12.24
C SER A 4 4.66 -12.72 -12.84
N LEU A 5 4.14 -11.49 -12.71
CA LEU A 5 2.86 -11.10 -13.28
C LEU A 5 2.92 -11.07 -14.82
N VAL A 6 3.98 -10.49 -15.37
CA VAL A 6 4.17 -10.43 -16.85
C VAL A 6 4.29 -11.86 -17.42
N THR A 7 5.07 -12.74 -16.77
CA THR A 7 5.20 -14.14 -17.19
C THR A 7 3.85 -14.86 -17.13
N ALA A 8 2.96 -14.47 -16.21
CA ALA A 8 1.61 -15.05 -16.06
C ALA A 8 0.57 -14.40 -17.02
N GLY A 9 1.01 -13.53 -17.94
CA GLY A 9 0.15 -12.92 -18.96
C GLY A 9 -0.51 -11.61 -18.58
N PHE A 10 -0.09 -10.98 -17.47
CA PHE A 10 -0.63 -9.67 -17.07
C PHE A 10 0.16 -8.51 -17.69
N ILE A 11 -0.52 -7.46 -18.06
CA ILE A 11 0.07 -6.15 -18.33
C ILE A 11 0.25 -5.46 -16.99
N VAL A 12 1.46 -4.98 -16.68
CA VAL A 12 1.76 -4.34 -15.41
C VAL A 12 2.13 -2.87 -15.63
N ALA A 13 1.38 -1.96 -15.02
CA ALA A 13 1.68 -0.53 -14.99
C ALA A 13 2.15 -0.15 -13.59
N ALA A 14 3.35 0.40 -13.49
CA ALA A 14 3.91 0.87 -12.22
C ALA A 14 3.93 2.41 -12.25
N LEU A 15 3.17 3.01 -11.35
CA LEU A 15 3.05 4.46 -11.25
C LEU A 15 4.18 5.04 -10.40
N ARG A 16 4.69 6.16 -10.86
CA ARG A 16 5.53 7.04 -10.04
C ARG A 16 4.71 8.26 -9.67
N HIS A 17 4.52 8.46 -8.39
CA HIS A 17 3.69 9.56 -7.90
C HIS A 17 4.47 10.88 -7.88
N PRO A 18 3.95 11.95 -8.51
CA PRO A 18 4.62 13.28 -8.46
C PRO A 18 4.78 13.82 -7.04
N ASP A 19 3.87 13.46 -6.12
CA ASP A 19 3.94 13.92 -4.72
C ASP A 19 5.21 13.45 -4.00
N ASP A 20 5.85 12.38 -4.45
CA ASP A 20 7.14 11.94 -3.93
C ASP A 20 8.22 12.99 -4.17
N LEU A 21 8.13 13.71 -5.29
CA LEU A 21 9.05 14.78 -5.64
C LEU A 21 8.69 16.11 -4.96
N LEU A 22 7.39 16.35 -4.78
CA LEU A 22 6.89 17.60 -4.22
C LEU A 22 6.90 17.64 -2.69
N ARG A 23 7.18 16.49 -2.07
CA ARG A 23 7.26 16.34 -0.61
C ARG A 23 5.99 16.79 0.12
N VAL A 24 4.84 16.52 -0.49
CA VAL A 24 3.55 16.81 0.16
C VAL A 24 3.33 15.89 1.37
N GLY A 25 2.57 16.35 2.34
CA GLY A 25 2.29 15.59 3.56
C GLY A 25 1.44 14.34 3.31
N THR A 26 1.50 13.40 4.25
CA THR A 26 0.83 12.09 4.14
C THR A 26 -0.68 12.23 3.92
N SER A 27 -1.33 13.24 4.53
CA SER A 27 -2.77 13.47 4.34
C SER A 27 -3.08 13.82 2.88
N ALA A 28 -2.27 14.67 2.24
CA ALA A 28 -2.44 14.99 0.83
C ALA A 28 -2.18 13.76 -0.05
N GLN A 29 -1.13 12.98 0.27
CA GLN A 29 -0.82 11.73 -0.44
C GLN A 29 -1.98 10.74 -0.39
N SER A 30 -2.70 10.69 0.74
CA SER A 30 -3.85 9.78 0.91
C SER A 30 -4.98 10.08 -0.07
N VAL A 31 -5.09 11.33 -0.56
CA VAL A 31 -6.11 11.73 -1.56
C VAL A 31 -5.51 11.74 -2.97
N LEU A 32 -4.34 12.35 -3.15
CA LEU A 32 -3.75 12.54 -4.48
C LEU A 32 -3.41 11.20 -5.14
N ARG A 33 -2.85 10.25 -4.40
CA ARG A 33 -2.41 8.98 -4.98
C ARG A 33 -3.55 8.10 -5.52
N PRO A 34 -4.72 7.98 -4.87
CA PRO A 34 -5.85 7.30 -5.51
C PRO A 34 -6.33 7.98 -6.79
N LEU A 35 -6.31 9.33 -6.85
CA LEU A 35 -6.64 10.07 -8.07
C LEU A 35 -5.61 9.82 -9.16
N GLU A 36 -4.33 9.83 -8.82
CA GLU A 36 -3.23 9.51 -9.74
C GLU A 36 -3.30 8.06 -10.22
N LEU A 37 -3.68 7.12 -9.34
CA LEU A 37 -3.90 5.72 -9.72
C LEU A 37 -5.01 5.61 -10.76
N THR A 38 -6.10 6.37 -10.58
CA THR A 38 -7.21 6.44 -11.53
C THR A 38 -6.74 7.03 -12.87
N ALA A 39 -6.05 8.15 -12.84
CA ALA A 39 -5.51 8.81 -14.05
C ALA A 39 -4.49 7.91 -14.77
N GLY A 40 -3.66 7.19 -14.00
CA GLY A 40 -2.72 6.22 -14.57
C GLY A 40 -3.42 5.09 -15.31
N LEU A 41 -4.54 4.59 -14.76
CA LEU A 41 -5.34 3.57 -15.42
C LEU A 41 -5.95 4.10 -16.73
N ASP A 42 -6.44 5.35 -16.72
CA ASP A 42 -6.97 6.01 -17.92
C ASP A 42 -5.90 6.14 -19.01
N ALA A 43 -4.68 6.53 -18.61
CA ALA A 43 -3.55 6.63 -19.53
C ALA A 43 -3.18 5.26 -20.14
N VAL A 44 -3.22 4.19 -19.34
CA VAL A 44 -2.93 2.84 -19.82
C VAL A 44 -4.00 2.38 -20.80
N PHE A 45 -5.28 2.64 -20.52
CA PHE A 45 -6.40 2.30 -21.42
C PHE A 45 -6.35 3.07 -22.74
N SER A 46 -5.80 4.29 -22.72
CA SER A 46 -5.67 5.15 -23.90
C SER A 46 -4.37 4.90 -24.67
N SER A 47 -3.52 4.01 -24.16
CA SER A 47 -2.22 3.74 -24.78
C SER A 47 -2.39 3.14 -26.18
N PRO A 48 -1.76 3.72 -27.22
CA PRO A 48 -1.81 3.13 -28.56
C PRO A 48 -1.09 1.78 -28.66
N ILE A 49 -0.21 1.48 -27.68
CA ILE A 49 0.55 0.22 -27.64
C ILE A 49 -0.21 -0.86 -26.88
N PHE A 50 -0.78 -0.52 -25.71
CA PHE A 50 -1.32 -1.52 -24.79
C PHE A 50 -2.85 -1.52 -24.73
N GLY A 51 -3.48 -0.38 -25.01
CA GLY A 51 -4.91 -0.17 -24.71
C GLY A 51 -5.85 -1.19 -25.35
N ALA A 52 -5.57 -1.58 -26.60
CA ALA A 52 -6.41 -2.54 -27.32
C ALA A 52 -6.30 -3.97 -26.79
N GLY A 53 -5.19 -4.30 -26.11
CA GLY A 53 -4.95 -5.64 -25.56
C GLY A 53 -5.41 -5.81 -24.11
N ILE A 54 -5.97 -4.77 -23.50
CA ILE A 54 -6.32 -4.81 -22.07
C ILE A 54 -7.77 -5.25 -21.88
N ASP A 55 -7.94 -6.27 -21.07
CA ASP A 55 -9.27 -6.66 -20.58
C ASP A 55 -9.68 -5.65 -19.48
N ARG A 56 -10.59 -4.75 -19.83
CA ARG A 56 -11.02 -3.65 -18.96
C ARG A 56 -11.84 -4.13 -17.76
N GLN A 57 -12.24 -5.39 -17.74
CA GLN A 57 -12.98 -5.97 -16.62
C GLN A 57 -12.07 -6.70 -15.63
N ARG A 58 -10.76 -6.80 -15.92
CA ARG A 58 -9.80 -7.50 -15.07
C ARG A 58 -8.67 -6.62 -14.54
N UNK A 59 -8.83 -5.48 -13.82
CA UNK A 59 -7.96 -4.62 -13.27
C UNK A 59 -7.79 -4.93 -11.86
N SER A 60 -6.66 -5.10 -11.58
CA SER A 60 -6.31 -5.30 -10.17
C SER A 60 -5.28 -4.27 -9.74
N ALA A 61 -5.16 -4.06 -8.40
CA ALA A 61 -4.20 -3.12 -7.85
C ALA A 61 -3.41 -3.77 -6.70
N PHE A 62 -2.14 -3.41 -6.63
CA PHE A 62 -1.21 -3.88 -5.57
C PHE A 62 -0.47 -2.68 -4.97
N UNK A 63 -0.19 -2.67 -3.68
CA UNK A 63 0.55 -1.69 -3.09
C UNK A 63 1.13 -2.16 -1.80
N UNK A 64 2.04 -1.58 -1.16
CA UNK A 64 2.65 -1.74 0.01
C UNK A 64 2.47 -0.57 0.86
N SER A 65 2.38 -0.71 2.21
CA SER A 65 2.48 0.44 3.13
C SER A 65 1.50 1.57 2.78
N LEU A 66 1.98 2.76 2.53
CA LEU A 66 1.15 3.89 2.08
C LEU A 66 0.45 3.59 0.75
N GLY A 67 1.07 2.82 -0.12
CA GLY A 67 0.38 2.36 -1.35
C GLY A 67 -0.85 1.51 -1.05
N GLY A 68 -0.86 0.80 0.07
CA GLY A 68 -2.05 0.09 0.55
C GLY A 68 -3.20 1.05 0.88
N VAL A 69 -2.91 2.24 1.43
CA VAL A 69 -3.92 3.31 1.62
C VAL A 69 -4.51 3.71 0.27
N THR A 70 -3.65 3.95 -0.72
CA THR A 70 -4.06 4.34 -2.08
C THR A 70 -5.05 3.33 -2.68
N VAL A 71 -4.70 2.05 -2.62
CA VAL A 71 -5.49 0.97 -3.22
C VAL A 71 -6.79 0.76 -2.45
N LEU A 72 -6.77 0.87 -1.12
CA LEU A 72 -7.95 0.68 -0.28
C LEU A 72 -8.95 1.85 -0.44
N ALA A 73 -8.45 3.09 -0.54
CA ALA A 73 -9.29 4.25 -0.85
C ALA A 73 -9.95 4.07 -2.23
N ALA A 74 -9.17 3.64 -3.23
CA ALA A 74 -9.72 3.35 -4.57
C ALA A 74 -10.68 2.15 -4.57
N ALA A 75 -10.70 1.32 -3.52
CA ALA A 75 -11.66 0.22 -3.36
C ALA A 75 -12.97 0.66 -2.67
N GLY A 76 -13.08 1.94 -2.28
CA GLY A 76 -14.25 2.47 -1.58
C GLY A 76 -14.06 2.60 -0.07
N GLY A 77 -12.85 2.38 0.44
CA GLY A 77 -12.54 2.65 1.83
C GLY A 77 -12.64 4.13 2.14
N ARG A 78 -13.47 4.49 3.13
CA ARG A 78 -13.63 5.89 3.54
C ARG A 78 -12.62 6.23 4.62
N MET A 79 -12.07 7.42 4.50
CA MET A 79 -11.03 7.90 5.42
C MET A 79 -11.58 8.98 6.34
N ASN A 80 -11.10 8.98 7.57
CA ASN A 80 -11.41 10.00 8.57
C ASN A 80 -10.07 10.53 9.13
N GLY A 81 -9.79 11.79 8.85
CA GLY A 81 -8.53 12.42 9.23
C GLY A 81 -8.26 12.48 10.73
N SER A 82 -9.30 12.49 11.57
CA SER A 82 -9.13 12.56 13.02
C SER A 82 -8.61 11.25 13.62
N LEU A 83 -8.86 10.10 12.99
CA LEU A 83 -8.48 8.80 13.55
C LEU A 83 -6.97 8.66 13.78
N SER A 84 -6.17 9.08 12.81
CA SER A 84 -4.70 9.02 12.93
C SER A 84 -4.19 9.98 14.02
N ALA A 85 -4.76 11.18 14.10
CA ALA A 85 -4.39 12.17 15.11
C ALA A 85 -4.76 11.68 16.52
N GLU A 86 -5.98 11.17 16.70
CA GLU A 86 -6.46 10.62 17.94
C GLU A 86 -5.61 9.41 18.40
N HIS A 87 -5.32 8.51 17.46
CA HIS A 87 -4.45 7.36 17.74
C HIS A 87 -3.08 7.83 18.24
N CYS A 88 -2.47 8.79 17.56
CA CYS A 88 -1.14 9.26 17.91
C CYS A 88 -1.12 10.09 19.22
N SER A 89 -2.23 10.74 19.56
CA SER A 89 -2.35 11.39 20.87
C SER A 89 -2.31 10.36 22.01
N ASN A 90 -2.87 9.17 21.78
CA ASN A 90 -3.03 8.16 22.82
C ASN A 90 -1.98 7.03 22.77
N ASN A 91 -1.40 6.76 21.61
CA ASN A 91 -0.58 5.56 21.36
C ASN A 91 0.78 5.87 20.70
N ALA A 92 1.29 7.11 20.79
CA ALA A 92 2.53 7.50 20.11
C ALA A 92 3.71 6.59 20.45
N GLN A 93 3.85 6.17 21.72
CA GLN A 93 4.94 5.29 22.16
C GLN A 93 4.78 3.86 21.61
N ALA A 94 3.53 3.40 21.57
CA ALA A 94 3.23 2.04 21.11
C ALA A 94 3.34 1.91 19.59
N ASP A 95 3.21 3.02 18.82
CA ASP A 95 3.20 3.00 17.36
C ASP A 95 4.09 4.11 16.77
N LEU A 96 5.28 4.16 17.28
CA LEU A 96 6.23 5.26 17.05
C LEU A 96 6.55 5.54 15.58
N UNK A 97 6.66 4.69 14.88
CA UNK A 97 6.97 4.78 13.61
C UNK A 97 6.00 5.39 12.82
N PHE A 98 4.77 5.01 13.00
CA PHE A 98 3.64 5.68 12.33
C PHE A 98 3.44 7.12 12.83
N CYS A 99 3.48 7.31 14.11
CA CYS A 99 3.10 8.61 14.72
C CYS A 99 4.18 9.70 14.62
N VAL A 100 5.47 9.31 14.66
CA VAL A 100 6.59 10.25 14.69
C VAL A 100 7.41 10.18 13.39
N GLY A 101 7.37 9.06 12.76
CA GLY A 101 8.11 8.81 11.52
C GLY A 101 9.35 7.93 11.75
N UNK A 102 9.84 7.61 10.79
CA UNK A 102 10.93 6.79 10.83
C UNK A 102 12.01 7.36 11.63
N PRO A 103 12.85 6.43 12.06
CA PRO A 103 14.07 6.87 12.73
C PRO A 103 14.96 7.66 11.76
N GLY A 104 15.34 8.79 12.23
CA GLY A 104 16.02 9.79 11.40
C GLY A 104 15.27 11.10 11.31
N UNK A 105 14.21 11.06 11.45
CA UNK A 105 13.48 12.22 11.56
C UNK A 105 13.74 12.96 12.78
N GLU A 106 14.04 12.18 13.76
CA GLU A 106 14.45 12.75 15.06
C GLU A 106 15.75 13.54 14.93
N LEU A 107 16.61 13.10 14.04
CA LEU A 107 17.90 13.75 13.77
C LEU A 107 17.76 14.94 12.80
N MET A 108 16.58 15.15 12.24
CA MET A 108 16.37 16.36 11.42
C MET A 108 16.37 17.60 12.31
N PRO A 109 17.15 18.63 11.95
CA PRO A 109 17.14 19.88 12.69
C PRO A 109 15.70 20.42 12.84
N ILE A 110 15.46 21.01 13.99
CA ILE A 110 14.12 21.51 14.39
C ILE A 110 13.56 22.49 13.34
N TRP A 111 14.45 23.25 12.69
CA TRP A 111 14.06 24.19 11.64
C TRP A 111 13.55 23.49 10.37
N LEU A 112 14.05 22.28 10.10
CA LEU A 112 13.58 21.47 8.96
C LEU A 112 12.24 20.81 9.28
N ARG A 113 12.05 20.46 10.55
CA ARG A 113 10.74 20.05 11.07
C ARG A 113 9.71 21.17 10.99
N UNK A 114 10.16 22.11 11.24
CA UNK A 114 9.40 23.23 11.22
C UNK A 114 9.06 23.63 9.84
N ARG A 115 9.87 23.56 8.98
CA ARG A 115 9.58 23.82 7.56
C ARG A 115 8.55 22.83 6.99
N ARG A 116 8.61 21.56 7.38
CA ARG A 116 7.60 20.58 6.98
C ARG A 116 6.21 20.92 7.55
N ALA A 117 6.18 21.50 8.75
CA ALA A 117 4.92 21.96 9.36
C ALA A 117 4.40 23.25 8.72
N VAL A 118 5.28 24.05 8.12
CA VAL A 118 4.95 25.35 7.54
C VAL A 118 4.61 25.29 6.04
N CYS A 119 5.02 24.20 5.34
CA CYS A 119 4.44 23.95 4.02
C CYS A 119 2.98 23.53 4.24
N ARG A 120 2.15 24.53 4.39
CA ARG A 120 0.70 24.36 4.48
C ARG A 120 0.19 23.83 3.15
N VAL A 121 0.24 22.51 3.02
CA VAL A 121 -0.66 21.85 2.06
C VAL A 121 -2.06 22.28 2.52
N PRO A 122 -2.89 22.81 1.65
CA PRO A 122 -4.27 23.15 2.02
C PRO A 122 -4.92 21.96 2.71
N PRO A 123 -5.80 22.16 3.67
CA PRO A 123 -6.48 21.05 4.31
C PRO A 123 -7.16 20.21 3.24
N VAL A 124 -6.70 18.97 3.11
CA VAL A 124 -7.21 18.06 2.11
C VAL A 124 -8.47 17.43 2.69
N ASN A 125 -9.56 17.51 1.96
CA ASN A 125 -10.78 16.80 2.34
C ASN A 125 -10.55 15.29 2.18
N LEU A 126 -10.39 14.58 3.27
CA LEU A 126 -10.21 13.13 3.27
C LEU A 126 -11.53 12.38 3.02
N ASP A 127 -12.68 13.07 3.18
CA ASP A 127 -14.00 12.50 2.94
C ASP A 127 -14.44 12.65 1.47
N GLN A 128 -13.52 12.40 0.54
CA GLN A 128 -13.81 12.39 -0.89
C GLN A 128 -14.17 10.97 -1.33
N ASP A 129 -15.04 10.87 -2.33
CA ASP A 129 -15.29 9.61 -3.00
C ASP A 129 -14.12 9.34 -3.98
N LEU A 130 -13.24 8.44 -3.57
CA LEU A 130 -12.07 8.03 -4.34
C LEU A 130 -12.29 6.66 -5.00
N TYR A 131 -13.52 6.13 -4.90
CA TYR A 131 -13.85 4.78 -5.37
C TYR A 131 -13.68 4.66 -6.88
N ASN A 132 -12.95 3.64 -7.30
CA ASN A 132 -12.79 3.30 -8.71
C ASN A 132 -13.17 1.83 -8.91
N ARG A 133 -14.40 1.61 -9.38
CA ARG A 133 -15.00 0.27 -9.56
C ARG A 133 -14.26 -0.60 -10.57
N ARG A 134 -13.39 -0.02 -11.39
CA ARG A 134 -12.65 -0.77 -12.41
C ARG A 134 -11.62 -1.73 -11.79
N PHE A 135 -11.12 -1.45 -10.59
CA PHE A 135 -10.23 -2.37 -9.90
C PHE A 135 -11.08 -3.45 -9.20
N GLN A 136 -11.02 -4.67 -9.70
CA GLN A 136 -11.81 -5.80 -9.22
C GLN A 136 -11.14 -6.59 -8.08
N LEU A 137 -9.84 -6.48 -7.94
CA LEU A 137 -9.06 -7.21 -6.93
C LEU A 137 -8.02 -6.30 -6.29
N ARG A 138 -7.70 -6.56 -5.02
CA ARG A 138 -6.74 -5.75 -4.27
C ARG A 138 -5.75 -6.63 -3.51
N VAL A 139 -4.48 -6.23 -3.55
CA VAL A 139 -3.46 -6.78 -2.64
C VAL A 139 -2.89 -5.64 -1.82
N LEU A 140 -3.02 -5.73 -0.50
CA LEU A 140 -2.61 -4.72 0.47
C LEU A 140 -1.47 -5.28 1.31
N ALA A 141 -0.24 -5.08 0.88
CA ALA A 141 0.94 -5.60 1.58
C ALA A 141 1.34 -4.66 2.72
N ALA A 142 1.23 -5.13 3.96
CA ALA A 142 1.54 -4.37 5.18
C ALA A 142 0.99 -2.93 5.12
N PRO A 143 -0.33 -2.74 4.91
CA PRO A 143 -0.89 -1.41 4.71
C PRO A 143 -1.01 -0.61 6.00
N ALA A 144 -0.97 0.72 5.89
CA ALA A 144 -1.39 1.61 6.97
C ALA A 144 -2.93 1.57 7.06
N GLY A 145 -3.46 1.27 8.24
CA GLY A 145 -4.91 1.04 8.41
C GLY A 145 -5.65 2.14 9.16
N LEU A 146 -4.92 2.99 9.87
CA LEU A 146 -5.52 3.97 10.77
C LEU A 146 -6.38 5.05 10.11
N PRO A 147 -6.08 5.54 8.89
CA PRO A 147 -6.95 6.54 8.28
C PRO A 147 -8.38 6.09 8.00
N PHE A 148 -8.65 4.77 7.95
CA PHE A 148 -9.95 4.24 7.49
C PHE A 148 -10.93 4.05 8.63
N ASP A 149 -12.20 4.45 8.41
CA ASP A 149 -13.33 4.19 9.35
C ASP A 149 -14.44 3.33 8.72
N UNK A 150 -14.72 3.42 7.47
CA UNK A 150 -15.63 2.69 6.97
C UNK A 150 -15.07 1.95 5.91
N LEU A 151 -15.29 0.67 5.95
CA LEU A 151 -14.85 -0.25 4.90
C LEU A 151 -15.99 -1.06 4.29
N SER A 152 -17.22 -0.77 4.63
CA SER A 152 -18.42 -1.50 4.15
C SER A 152 -18.58 -1.44 2.62
N ALA A 153 -18.08 -0.39 1.97
CA ALA A 153 -18.13 -0.27 0.51
C ALA A 153 -17.04 -1.10 -0.20
N VAL A 154 -16.09 -1.67 0.56
CA VAL A 154 -15.03 -2.52 -0.01
C VAL A 154 -15.58 -3.94 -0.16
N THR A 155 -16.21 -4.20 -1.30
CA THR A 155 -16.89 -5.47 -1.60
C THR A 155 -16.05 -6.41 -2.50
N VAL A 156 -14.94 -5.92 -3.03
CA VAL A 156 -14.05 -6.71 -3.90
C VAL A 156 -13.12 -7.62 -3.06
N PRO A 157 -12.69 -8.75 -3.61
CA PRO A 157 -11.73 -9.62 -2.90
C PRO A 157 -10.43 -8.90 -2.57
N VAL A 158 -9.98 -9.06 -1.32
CA VAL A 158 -8.75 -8.47 -0.79
C VAL A 158 -7.80 -9.55 -0.29
N MET A 159 -6.55 -9.48 -0.71
CA MET A 159 -5.44 -10.25 -0.13
C MET A 159 -4.62 -9.30 0.75
N LEU A 160 -4.44 -9.65 2.02
CA LEU A 160 -3.86 -8.76 3.05
C LEU A 160 -2.71 -9.46 3.79
N PRO A 161 -1.51 -9.53 3.18
CA PRO A 161 -0.34 -10.04 3.91
C PRO A 161 0.19 -8.99 4.90
N ARG A 162 0.24 -9.39 6.18
CA ARG A 162 0.81 -8.62 7.29
C ARG A 162 2.17 -9.18 7.66
N VAL A 163 3.13 -8.32 7.96
CA VAL A 163 4.43 -8.78 8.48
C VAL A 163 4.37 -8.96 10.00
N GLY A 164 5.00 -10.02 10.49
CA GLY A 164 4.91 -10.42 11.90
C GLY A 164 5.62 -9.45 12.84
N ALA A 165 6.79 -8.94 12.45
CA ALA A 165 7.61 -8.05 13.28
C ALA A 165 7.66 -6.62 12.72
N ASP A 166 6.51 -6.08 12.32
CA ASP A 166 6.42 -4.73 11.77
C ASP A 166 6.59 -3.69 12.88
N VAL A 167 7.70 -2.94 12.85
CA VAL A 167 7.92 -1.81 13.76
C VAL A 167 7.54 -0.47 13.10
N THR A 168 7.21 -0.47 11.82
CA THR A 168 6.78 0.71 11.07
C THR A 168 5.26 0.93 11.21
N LEU A 169 4.51 -0.16 11.04
CA LEU A 169 3.05 -0.17 11.15
C LEU A 169 2.66 -1.29 12.13
N ARG A 170 2.70 -0.96 13.41
CA ARG A 170 2.65 -1.96 14.48
C ARG A 170 1.30 -2.64 14.62
N PHE A 171 1.36 -3.92 14.96
CA PHE A 171 0.22 -4.68 15.42
C PHE A 171 -0.23 -4.10 16.78
N PRO A 172 -1.55 -3.96 17.03
CA PRO A 172 -2.67 -4.36 16.16
C PRO A 172 -3.25 -3.23 15.29
N TYR A 173 -2.62 -2.08 15.23
CA TYR A 173 -3.20 -0.79 14.82
C TYR A 173 -3.50 -0.68 13.33
N HIS A 174 -2.84 -1.45 12.48
CA HIS A 174 -2.92 -1.26 11.01
C HIS A 174 -3.55 -2.44 10.31
N ALA A 175 -2.78 -3.38 9.86
CA ALA A 175 -3.31 -4.53 9.11
C ALA A 175 -4.30 -5.41 9.91
N UNK A 176 -4.19 -5.49 11.09
CA UNK A 176 -5.03 -6.13 11.87
C UNK A 176 -6.33 -5.54 11.95
N ARG A 177 -6.24 -4.18 12.14
CA ARG A 177 -7.46 -3.36 12.13
C ARG A 177 -8.25 -3.48 10.83
N LEU A 178 -7.58 -3.37 9.70
CA LEU A 178 -8.21 -3.54 8.39
C LEU A 178 -8.83 -4.93 8.22
N HIS A 179 -8.17 -5.97 8.68
CA HIS A 179 -8.71 -7.34 8.61
C HIS A 179 -10.04 -7.46 9.35
N LEU A 180 -10.12 -6.88 10.49
CA LEU A 180 -11.34 -6.89 11.32
C LEU A 180 -12.49 -6.05 10.74
N UNK A 181 -12.07 -5.04 10.00
CA UNK A 181 -12.99 -4.16 9.54
C UNK A 181 -13.47 -4.47 8.21
N LEU A 182 -12.79 -5.27 7.41
CA LEU A 182 -13.20 -5.66 6.06
C LEU A 182 -14.29 -6.74 6.10
N LEU A 183 -15.37 -6.50 5.41
CA LEU A 183 -16.51 -7.45 5.34
C LEU A 183 -16.27 -8.59 4.34
N UNK A 184 -15.46 -8.28 3.40
CA UNK A 184 -15.17 -9.19 2.41
C UNK A 184 -14.11 -10.08 2.87
N PRO A 185 -14.28 -11.17 2.09
CA PRO A 185 -13.25 -12.16 2.39
C PRO A 185 -11.81 -11.64 2.20
N UNK A 186 -11.19 -11.55 3.08
CA UNK A 186 -9.94 -11.10 3.01
C UNK A 186 -9.10 -12.26 3.15
N ARG A 187 -8.25 -12.58 2.29
CA ARG A 187 -7.16 -13.56 2.47
C ARG A 187 -6.09 -12.90 3.33
N TYR A 188 -6.16 -13.16 4.61
CA TYR A 188 -5.24 -12.59 5.60
C TYR A 188 -4.14 -13.57 5.93
N GLU A 189 -2.88 -13.12 5.83
CA GLU A 189 -1.71 -13.96 6.12
C GLU A 189 -0.71 -13.18 6.98
N VAL A 190 -0.12 -13.84 7.97
CA VAL A 190 0.96 -13.26 8.80
C VAL A 190 2.29 -13.86 8.34
N ILE A 191 3.21 -12.99 7.90
CA ILE A 191 4.55 -13.40 7.47
C ILE A 191 5.47 -13.31 8.69
N GLU A 192 5.55 -14.42 9.43
CA GLU A 192 6.32 -14.45 10.67
C GLU A 192 7.81 -14.17 10.44
N GLY A 193 8.46 -13.60 11.43
CA GLY A 193 9.89 -13.27 11.40
C GLY A 193 10.26 -12.11 10.47
N SER A 194 9.31 -11.58 9.70
CA SER A 194 9.55 -10.56 8.70
C SER A 194 9.37 -9.14 9.25
N HIS A 195 9.92 -8.16 8.54
CA HIS A 195 9.73 -6.74 8.84
C HIS A 195 9.11 -6.01 7.63
N HIS A 196 8.78 -4.74 7.82
CA HIS A 196 8.00 -3.90 6.91
C HIS A 196 8.46 -3.98 5.44
N TYR A 197 9.77 -4.04 5.20
CA TYR A 197 10.36 -3.87 3.87
C TYR A 197 10.55 -5.19 3.10
N VAL A 198 10.05 -6.33 3.61
CA VAL A 198 10.27 -7.63 2.95
C VAL A 198 9.60 -7.75 1.57
N PHE A 199 8.64 -6.88 1.29
CA PHE A 199 7.96 -6.84 -0.02
C PHE A 199 8.77 -6.11 -1.10
N LEU A 200 9.86 -5.43 -0.72
CA LEU A 200 10.76 -4.80 -1.70
C LEU A 200 11.68 -5.87 -2.32
N SER A 201 11.97 -5.70 -3.60
CA SER A 201 12.96 -6.55 -4.27
C SER A 201 14.31 -6.49 -3.54
N PRO A 202 15.08 -7.58 -3.54
CA PRO A 202 16.42 -7.52 -2.97
C PRO A 202 17.26 -6.43 -3.64
N PHE A 203 17.99 -5.69 -2.84
CA PHE A 203 18.89 -4.64 -3.31
C PHE A 203 20.23 -5.26 -3.72
N PRO A 204 20.92 -4.67 -4.71
CA PRO A 204 22.29 -5.08 -5.01
C PRO A 204 23.20 -4.88 -3.81
N ASP A 205 24.12 -5.82 -3.59
CA ASP A 205 25.00 -5.84 -2.40
C ASP A 205 25.77 -4.51 -2.23
N ARG A 206 26.19 -3.91 -3.35
CA ARG A 206 26.97 -2.66 -3.36
C ARG A 206 26.27 -1.47 -2.70
N ILE A 207 24.92 -1.48 -2.65
CA ILE A 207 24.15 -0.37 -2.07
C ILE A 207 23.42 -0.75 -0.77
N THR A 208 23.56 -1.98 -0.30
CA THR A 208 22.84 -2.48 0.89
C THR A 208 23.12 -1.65 2.13
N LYS A 209 24.40 -1.27 2.35
CA LYS A 209 24.79 -0.44 3.50
C LYS A 209 24.19 0.96 3.42
N GLU A 210 24.20 1.56 2.22
CA GLU A 210 23.68 2.90 1.97
C GLU A 210 22.18 2.96 2.15
N VAL A 211 21.46 1.95 1.64
CA VAL A 211 20.01 1.83 1.76
C VAL A 211 19.58 1.54 3.20
N GLY A 212 20.39 0.77 3.94
CA GLY A 212 20.11 0.44 5.33
C GLY A 212 18.96 -0.55 5.51
N ARG A 213 18.10 -0.29 6.49
CA ARG A 213 17.02 -1.21 6.90
C ARG A 213 16.17 -1.76 5.75
N PRO A 214 15.75 -0.98 4.75
CA PRO A 214 14.96 -1.55 3.65
C PRO A 214 15.67 -2.68 2.88
N ALA A 215 17.02 -2.66 2.84
CA ALA A 215 17.80 -3.64 2.10
C ALA A 215 18.20 -4.87 2.95
N GLN A 216 17.94 -4.83 4.26
CA GLN A 216 18.41 -5.86 5.21
C GLN A 216 17.24 -6.73 5.65
N ASP A 217 17.45 -8.01 5.81
CA ASP A 217 16.46 -8.92 6.39
C ASP A 217 16.74 -9.13 7.89
N ARG A 218 15.72 -9.54 8.62
CA ARG A 218 15.90 -9.93 10.02
C ARG A 218 16.65 -11.27 10.09
N LEU A 219 17.36 -11.47 11.17
CA LEU A 219 18.03 -12.75 11.41
C LEU A 219 17.04 -13.90 11.31
N GLY A 220 17.39 -14.91 10.54
CA GLY A 220 16.54 -16.07 10.32
C GLY A 220 15.47 -15.92 9.24
N PHE A 221 15.38 -14.75 8.59
CA PHE A 221 14.44 -14.52 7.48
C PHE A 221 15.21 -14.24 6.18
N ASP A 222 14.78 -14.86 5.08
CA ASP A 222 15.33 -14.59 3.74
C ASP A 222 14.18 -14.16 2.82
N ARG A 223 14.24 -12.91 2.35
CA ARG A 223 13.19 -12.36 1.47
C ARG A 223 13.18 -13.00 0.09
N ARG A 224 14.28 -13.59 -0.38
CA ARG A 224 14.33 -14.15 -1.75
C ARG A 224 13.34 -15.32 -1.92
N PRO A 225 13.42 -16.41 -1.13
CA PRO A 225 12.41 -17.47 -1.25
C PRO A 225 11.00 -17.00 -0.84
N PHE A 226 10.91 -16.09 0.14
CA PHE A 226 9.62 -15.50 0.50
C PHE A 226 8.98 -14.78 -0.70
N LEU A 227 9.73 -13.92 -1.40
CA LEU A 227 9.20 -13.18 -2.55
C LEU A 227 8.81 -14.12 -3.71
N ASN A 228 9.57 -15.18 -3.93
CA ASN A 228 9.22 -16.20 -4.94
C ASN A 228 7.83 -16.79 -4.62
N ARG A 229 7.63 -17.19 -3.41
CA ARG A 229 6.33 -17.68 -2.95
C ARG A 229 5.24 -16.58 -3.00
N UNK A 230 5.35 -15.23 -2.41
CA UNK A 230 4.55 -14.24 -2.32
C UNK A 230 4.07 -13.86 -3.56
N ASN A 231 5.00 -13.94 -4.64
CA ASN A 231 4.64 -13.58 -6.02
C ASN A 231 3.78 -14.64 -6.70
N ALA A 232 4.10 -15.89 -6.55
CA ALA A 232 3.30 -16.99 -7.10
C ALA A 232 1.88 -17.00 -6.50
N GLU A 233 1.75 -16.70 -5.22
CA GLU A 233 0.45 -16.64 -4.54
C GLU A 233 -0.39 -15.46 -5.03
N ILE A 234 0.22 -14.31 -5.27
CA ILE A 234 -0.46 -13.13 -5.85
C ILE A 234 -0.97 -13.46 -7.26
N VAL A 235 -0.13 -14.12 -8.07
CA VAL A 235 -0.52 -14.56 -9.43
C VAL A 235 -1.74 -15.48 -9.33
N ARG A 236 -1.68 -16.52 -8.46
CA ARG A 236 -2.81 -17.45 -8.28
C ARG A 236 -4.07 -16.74 -7.77
N PHE A 237 -3.91 -15.80 -6.84
CA PHE A 237 -5.03 -14.99 -6.31
C PHE A 237 -5.72 -14.22 -7.43
N PHE A 238 -4.95 -13.52 -8.28
CA PHE A 238 -5.52 -12.76 -9.39
C PHE A 238 -6.19 -13.71 -10.41
N GLN A 239 -5.50 -14.76 -10.83
CA GLN A 239 -6.04 -15.71 -11.82
C GLN A 239 -7.32 -16.40 -11.31
N GLY A 240 -7.31 -16.87 -10.07
CA GLY A 240 -8.45 -17.58 -9.47
C GLY A 240 -9.67 -16.68 -9.32
N CYS A 241 -9.48 -15.46 -8.85
CA CYS A 241 -10.60 -14.53 -8.69
C CYS A 241 -11.15 -14.07 -10.05
N PHE A 242 -10.28 -13.81 -11.04
CA PHE A 242 -10.75 -13.43 -12.38
C PHE A 242 -11.48 -14.58 -13.09
N ALA A 243 -11.05 -15.84 -12.89
CA ALA A 243 -11.78 -17.00 -13.41
C ALA A 243 -13.19 -17.09 -12.82
N ALA A 244 -13.33 -16.86 -11.51
CA ALA A 244 -14.62 -16.85 -10.83
C ALA A 244 -15.55 -15.73 -11.35
N ILE A 245 -15.00 -14.54 -11.61
CA ILE A 245 -15.76 -13.39 -12.15
C ILE A 245 -16.26 -13.70 -13.57
N SER A 246 -15.43 -14.37 -14.40
CA SER A 246 -15.78 -14.65 -15.80
C SER A 246 -16.74 -15.85 -15.96
N GLY A 247 -16.85 -16.70 -14.94
CA GLY A 247 -17.72 -17.91 -14.97
C GLY A 247 -19.12 -17.71 -14.41
N GLY A 248 -19.41 -16.55 -13.81
CA GLY A 248 -20.74 -16.19 -13.29
C GLY A 248 -21.52 -15.34 -14.27
#